data_84d4a85e1cbf91d5b74df45e2e216104
#
_entry.id   84d4a85e1cbf91d5b74df45e2e216104
#
_cell.length_a   1.000
_cell.length_b   1.000
_cell.length_c   1.000
_cell.angle_alpha   90.00
_cell.angle_beta   90.00
_cell.angle_gamma   90.00
#
_symmetry.space_group_name_H-M   'P 1'
#
loop_
_entity.id
_entity.type
_entity.pdbx_description
1 polymer ?
#
loop_
_entity_poly.entity_id
_entity_poly.type
_entity_poly.pdbx_seq_one_letter_code
_entity_poly.pdbx_strand_id
1 'polypeptide(L)'
;MLEQTVRDVMAQGGFSAVSEAELAAIAERHIRVYAETWLPDMSSRGARFAYLFDRSRREVREIVADVGRELRNSDFRPVDTELSFMRGGALPPVEVLGQKGNSLITGFVDRVDLLDAGNAAYYRVIDYKTGRKEFDYASILEGEGLQMLIYLFALRKYGAQRYGKPLIPAGVLYVPSRSDMERVDPGESPEDIQALRQKKKRRKGLVLADDAVLQAMEHGDSPEYLPVQVKKSGLTGDLATREQFAQMERFVAQSLEEMTDAMLSGVVAPDPLIRGPMASSCQYCDYQSACHQDLCAIHKRYIAAVKPERFWQEVERRLDHAVHTDEGPTGSR
;
A
#
# COMPACT_ATOMS: atom_id res chain seq x y z
N MET A 1 5.76 11.78 -11.77
CA MET A 1 4.72 12.54 -12.53
C MET A 1 3.40 12.65 -11.75
N LEU A 2 2.81 11.53 -11.30
CA LEU A 2 1.53 11.56 -10.56
C LEU A 2 1.66 12.34 -9.25
N GLU A 3 2.69 12.07 -8.44
CA GLU A 3 2.97 12.77 -7.18
C GLU A 3 3.16 14.28 -7.38
N GLN A 4 3.87 14.66 -8.44
CA GLN A 4 4.08 16.08 -8.78
C GLN A 4 2.78 16.75 -9.19
N THR A 5 1.92 16.04 -9.94
CA THR A 5 0.58 16.53 -10.29
C THR A 5 -0.26 16.75 -9.04
N VAL A 6 -0.29 15.78 -8.11
CA VAL A 6 -1.00 15.89 -6.84
C VAL A 6 -0.49 17.10 -6.05
N ARG A 7 0.83 17.26 -5.94
CA ARG A 7 1.46 18.39 -5.22
C ARG A 7 1.06 19.74 -5.80
N ASP A 8 1.09 19.88 -7.13
CA ASP A 8 0.71 21.12 -7.81
C ASP A 8 -0.78 21.46 -7.64
N VAL A 9 -1.65 20.45 -7.66
CA VAL A 9 -3.08 20.62 -7.40
C VAL A 9 -3.32 21.05 -5.96
N MET A 10 -2.61 20.44 -4.99
CA MET A 10 -2.74 20.86 -3.59
C MET A 10 -2.25 22.28 -3.35
N ALA A 11 -1.19 22.72 -4.03
CA ALA A 11 -0.72 24.09 -3.97
C ALA A 11 -1.72 25.11 -4.56
N GLN A 12 -2.65 24.67 -5.41
CA GLN A 12 -3.71 25.49 -6.02
C GLN A 12 -5.05 25.43 -5.25
N GLY A 13 -5.05 24.90 -4.03
CA GLY A 13 -6.25 24.83 -3.16
C GLY A 13 -6.94 23.46 -3.15
N GLY A 14 -6.33 22.44 -3.81
CA GLY A 14 -6.81 21.06 -3.80
C GLY A 14 -7.72 20.70 -4.97
N PHE A 15 -8.15 19.45 -5.01
CA PHE A 15 -8.87 18.87 -6.15
C PHE A 15 -10.25 19.48 -6.40
N SER A 16 -10.88 20.05 -5.37
CA SER A 16 -12.16 20.76 -5.52
C SER A 16 -12.00 22.16 -6.15
N ALA A 17 -10.82 22.76 -6.08
CA ALA A 17 -10.54 24.07 -6.65
C ALA A 17 -10.07 24.02 -8.12
N VAL A 18 -9.68 22.83 -8.61
CA VAL A 18 -9.11 22.64 -9.94
C VAL A 18 -10.11 21.85 -10.80
N SER A 19 -10.45 22.39 -11.97
CA SER A 19 -11.32 21.72 -12.96
C SER A 19 -10.62 20.50 -13.58
N GLU A 20 -11.38 19.63 -14.25
CA GLU A 20 -10.82 18.48 -14.96
C GLU A 20 -9.85 18.90 -16.09
N ALA A 21 -10.16 19.99 -16.78
CA ALA A 21 -9.31 20.53 -17.84
C ALA A 21 -7.97 21.06 -17.30
N GLU A 22 -8.00 21.77 -16.18
CA GLU A 22 -6.79 22.25 -15.51
C GLU A 22 -5.96 21.09 -14.96
N LEU A 23 -6.59 20.08 -14.34
CA LEU A 23 -5.92 18.88 -13.89
C LEU A 23 -5.22 18.14 -15.03
N ALA A 24 -5.88 18.01 -16.17
CA ALA A 24 -5.30 17.40 -17.37
C ALA A 24 -4.12 18.24 -17.90
N ALA A 25 -4.20 19.57 -17.86
CA ALA A 25 -3.12 20.46 -18.28
C ALA A 25 -1.90 20.37 -17.34
N ILE A 26 -2.12 20.27 -16.03
CA ILE A 26 -1.04 20.06 -15.04
C ILE A 26 -0.34 18.73 -15.31
N ALA A 27 -1.08 17.64 -15.49
CA ALA A 27 -0.52 16.33 -15.80
C ALA A 27 0.30 16.34 -17.09
N GLU A 28 -0.23 16.96 -18.14
CA GLU A 28 0.44 17.08 -19.44
C GLU A 28 1.74 17.87 -19.36
N ARG A 29 1.79 18.92 -18.53
CA ARG A 29 3.02 19.67 -18.28
C ARG A 29 4.09 18.78 -17.65
N HIS A 30 3.75 17.97 -16.63
CA HIS A 30 4.69 17.03 -16.00
C HIS A 30 5.14 15.93 -16.94
N ILE A 31 4.25 15.40 -17.79
CA ILE A 31 4.60 14.41 -18.81
C ILE A 31 5.61 15.01 -19.80
N ARG A 32 5.38 16.25 -20.25
CA ARG A 32 6.29 16.95 -21.18
C ARG A 32 7.66 17.20 -20.54
N VAL A 33 7.71 17.74 -19.34
CA VAL A 33 8.96 17.98 -18.61
C VAL A 33 9.74 16.66 -18.42
N TYR A 34 9.06 15.58 -18.08
CA TYR A 34 9.69 14.25 -17.99
C TYR A 34 10.29 13.81 -19.34
N ALA A 35 9.52 13.97 -20.42
CA ALA A 35 9.99 13.60 -21.76
C ALA A 35 11.23 14.43 -22.18
N GLU A 36 11.20 15.72 -21.97
CA GLU A 36 12.32 16.62 -22.29
C GLU A 36 13.57 16.32 -21.46
N THR A 37 13.41 15.97 -20.19
CA THR A 37 14.52 15.71 -19.27
C THR A 37 15.17 14.35 -19.47
N TRP A 38 14.34 13.31 -19.61
CA TRP A 38 14.81 11.91 -19.54
C TRP A 38 14.80 11.18 -20.88
N LEU A 39 14.14 11.77 -21.90
CA LEU A 39 13.98 11.19 -23.22
C LEU A 39 14.30 12.22 -24.33
N PRO A 40 15.48 12.89 -24.27
CA PRO A 40 15.77 14.03 -25.15
C PRO A 40 15.70 13.70 -26.64
N ASP A 41 15.96 12.46 -27.06
CA ASP A 41 16.00 12.07 -28.47
C ASP A 41 14.79 11.22 -28.89
N MET A 42 13.59 11.56 -28.43
CA MET A 42 12.38 10.81 -28.73
C MET A 42 12.13 10.58 -30.21
N SER A 43 12.39 11.60 -31.05
CA SER A 43 12.17 11.54 -32.50
C SER A 43 13.09 10.55 -33.22
N SER A 44 14.27 10.25 -32.67
CA SER A 44 15.24 9.32 -33.24
C SER A 44 15.01 7.85 -32.84
N ARG A 45 14.16 7.58 -31.85
CA ARG A 45 13.96 6.25 -31.26
C ARG A 45 12.98 5.34 -32.01
N GLY A 46 12.46 5.78 -33.14
CA GLY A 46 11.60 4.99 -34.03
C GLY A 46 10.13 4.87 -33.57
N ALA A 47 9.29 4.39 -34.50
CA ALA A 47 7.82 4.38 -34.34
C ALA A 47 7.31 3.55 -33.14
N ARG A 48 7.96 2.43 -32.85
CA ARG A 48 7.60 1.57 -31.70
C ARG A 48 7.74 2.31 -30.37
N PHE A 49 8.83 3.05 -30.21
CA PHE A 49 9.07 3.83 -28.99
C PHE A 49 8.05 4.96 -28.86
N ALA A 50 7.80 5.70 -29.94
CA ALA A 50 6.79 6.76 -29.96
C ALA A 50 5.40 6.24 -29.57
N TYR A 51 5.00 5.08 -30.12
CA TYR A 51 3.74 4.42 -29.77
C TYR A 51 3.66 4.04 -28.28
N LEU A 52 4.72 3.42 -27.71
CA LEU A 52 4.75 3.03 -26.31
C LEU A 52 4.71 4.25 -25.37
N PHE A 53 5.42 5.31 -25.73
CA PHE A 53 5.37 6.55 -24.96
C PHE A 53 3.99 7.20 -25.00
N ASP A 54 3.36 7.30 -26.17
CA ASP A 54 2.01 7.86 -26.31
C ASP A 54 0.96 7.01 -25.57
N ARG A 55 1.12 5.71 -25.55
CA ARG A 55 0.31 4.81 -24.72
C ARG A 55 0.49 5.11 -23.24
N SER A 56 1.73 5.17 -22.73
CA SER A 56 2.01 5.49 -21.33
C SER A 56 1.50 6.88 -20.94
N ARG A 57 1.61 7.86 -21.84
CA ARG A 57 1.05 9.20 -21.67
C ARG A 57 -0.47 9.16 -21.46
N ARG A 58 -1.20 8.38 -22.28
CA ARG A 58 -2.65 8.20 -22.11
C ARG A 58 -2.98 7.53 -20.77
N GLU A 59 -2.26 6.47 -20.41
CA GLU A 59 -2.42 5.77 -19.12
C GLU A 59 -2.24 6.73 -17.94
N VAL A 60 -1.19 7.55 -17.92
CA VAL A 60 -0.96 8.55 -16.86
C VAL A 60 -2.11 9.56 -16.77
N ARG A 61 -2.62 10.04 -17.91
CA ARG A 61 -3.76 10.98 -17.93
C ARG A 61 -5.03 10.35 -17.37
N GLU A 62 -5.32 9.10 -17.72
CA GLU A 62 -6.46 8.35 -17.18
C GLU A 62 -6.36 8.17 -15.67
N ILE A 63 -5.19 7.79 -15.16
CA ILE A 63 -4.94 7.62 -13.72
C ILE A 63 -5.10 8.95 -12.97
N VAL A 64 -4.54 10.05 -13.51
CA VAL A 64 -4.67 11.38 -12.91
C VAL A 64 -6.15 11.81 -12.87
N ALA A 65 -6.88 11.60 -13.94
CA ALA A 65 -8.32 11.91 -13.98
C ALA A 65 -9.11 11.08 -12.97
N ASP A 66 -8.75 9.80 -12.82
CA ASP A 66 -9.39 8.87 -11.90
C ASP A 66 -9.13 9.23 -10.42
N VAL A 67 -7.86 9.54 -10.08
CA VAL A 67 -7.48 10.06 -8.77
C VAL A 67 -8.14 11.41 -8.49
N GLY A 68 -8.29 12.25 -9.52
CA GLY A 68 -8.99 13.51 -9.40
C GLY A 68 -10.48 13.35 -9.06
N ARG A 69 -11.17 12.40 -9.68
CA ARG A 69 -12.57 12.08 -9.35
C ARG A 69 -12.71 11.53 -7.92
N GLU A 70 -11.84 10.58 -7.54
CA GLU A 70 -11.80 10.03 -6.18
C GLU A 70 -11.65 11.15 -5.14
N LEU A 71 -10.67 12.04 -5.30
CA LEU A 71 -10.36 13.08 -4.32
C LEU A 71 -11.36 14.24 -4.29
N ARG A 72 -12.12 14.47 -5.38
CA ARG A 72 -13.26 15.40 -5.36
C ARG A 72 -14.46 14.84 -4.60
N ASN A 73 -14.57 13.52 -4.57
CA ASN A 73 -15.64 12.80 -3.87
C ASN A 73 -15.20 12.32 -2.48
N SER A 74 -14.26 13.03 -1.84
CA SER A 74 -13.66 12.66 -0.56
C SER A 74 -13.39 13.90 0.29
N ASP A 75 -13.56 13.78 1.61
CA ASP A 75 -13.12 14.80 2.58
C ASP A 75 -11.64 14.58 2.96
N PHE A 76 -11.07 13.43 2.63
CA PHE A 76 -9.63 13.20 2.80
C PHE A 76 -8.85 14.04 1.78
N ARG A 77 -7.82 14.74 2.27
CA ARG A 77 -6.99 15.63 1.44
C ARG A 77 -5.55 15.16 1.46
N PRO A 78 -4.89 15.03 0.30
CA PRO A 78 -3.46 14.80 0.24
C PRO A 78 -2.70 15.91 0.99
N VAL A 79 -1.79 15.54 1.87
CA VAL A 79 -0.95 16.48 2.63
C VAL A 79 0.52 16.29 2.35
N ASP A 80 0.92 15.09 1.99
CA ASP A 80 2.30 14.77 1.59
C ASP A 80 2.32 13.82 0.40
N THR A 81 3.35 14.00 -0.43
CA THR A 81 3.75 13.08 -1.49
C THR A 81 5.23 12.77 -1.34
N GLU A 82 5.63 11.52 -1.59
CA GLU A 82 7.02 11.05 -1.43
C GLU A 82 7.57 11.36 -0.02
N LEU A 83 6.74 11.11 1.01
CA LEU A 83 7.12 11.37 2.40
C LEU A 83 8.25 10.42 2.82
N SER A 84 9.40 10.98 3.15
CA SER A 84 10.59 10.19 3.48
C SER A 84 10.68 9.84 4.96
N PHE A 85 11.02 8.57 5.23
CA PHE A 85 11.45 8.05 6.51
C PHE A 85 12.97 7.78 6.43
N MET A 86 13.79 8.74 6.83
CA MET A 86 15.26 8.61 6.79
C MET A 86 15.93 9.67 7.65
N ARG A 87 17.22 9.48 7.96
CA ARG A 87 18.01 10.50 8.65
C ARG A 87 18.08 11.78 7.82
N GLY A 88 17.68 12.90 8.43
CA GLY A 88 17.60 14.20 7.74
C GLY A 88 16.43 14.33 6.76
N GLY A 89 15.53 13.35 6.70
CA GLY A 89 14.31 13.38 5.91
C GLY A 89 13.14 14.07 6.64
N ALA A 90 11.95 13.95 6.08
CA ALA A 90 10.72 14.55 6.61
C ALA A 90 10.32 13.93 7.97
N LEU A 91 10.55 12.62 8.12
CA LEU A 91 10.37 11.87 9.37
C LEU A 91 11.62 11.01 9.64
N PRO A 92 11.90 10.67 10.91
CA PRO A 92 13.03 9.81 11.25
C PRO A 92 12.83 8.40 10.66
N PRO A 93 13.93 7.62 10.49
CA PRO A 93 13.81 6.19 10.19
C PRO A 93 12.96 5.48 11.22
N VAL A 94 12.27 4.42 10.80
CA VAL A 94 11.53 3.57 11.75
C VAL A 94 12.55 2.71 12.49
N GLU A 95 12.71 2.96 13.77
CA GLU A 95 13.59 2.18 14.65
C GLU A 95 12.85 0.93 15.13
N VAL A 96 13.48 -0.22 14.94
CA VAL A 96 13.05 -1.52 15.44
C VAL A 96 14.03 -1.96 16.53
N LEU A 97 13.51 -2.17 17.73
CA LEU A 97 14.27 -2.56 18.90
C LEU A 97 14.22 -4.08 19.06
N GLY A 98 15.29 -4.78 18.74
CA GLY A 98 15.40 -6.22 18.95
C GLY A 98 16.25 -6.52 20.19
N GLN A 99 16.20 -7.78 20.67
CA GLN A 99 17.00 -8.24 21.82
C GLN A 99 18.50 -8.35 21.50
N LYS A 100 18.83 -8.56 20.23
CA LYS A 100 20.23 -8.67 19.73
C LYS A 100 20.81 -7.34 19.27
N GLY A 101 19.99 -6.32 19.14
CA GLY A 101 20.34 -5.00 18.68
C GLY A 101 19.24 -4.35 17.88
N ASN A 102 19.47 -3.14 17.38
CA ASN A 102 18.47 -2.35 16.70
C ASN A 102 18.67 -2.35 15.19
N SER A 103 17.60 -2.25 14.44
CA SER A 103 17.60 -1.98 13.00
C SER A 103 16.85 -0.68 12.68
N LEU A 104 17.18 -0.08 11.53
CA LEU A 104 16.53 1.13 11.04
C LEU A 104 15.91 0.84 9.68
N ILE A 105 14.60 1.04 9.57
CA ILE A 105 13.90 0.93 8.30
C ILE A 105 13.77 2.33 7.71
N THR A 106 14.20 2.47 6.46
CA THR A 106 14.11 3.70 5.67
C THR A 106 13.23 3.48 4.45
N GLY A 107 12.63 4.55 3.93
CA GLY A 107 11.85 4.49 2.71
C GLY A 107 10.99 5.71 2.49
N PHE A 108 10.03 5.58 1.57
CA PHE A 108 9.13 6.64 1.17
C PHE A 108 7.69 6.14 1.14
N VAL A 109 6.78 7.03 1.49
CA VAL A 109 5.34 6.86 1.28
C VAL A 109 4.94 7.70 0.08
N ASP A 110 4.30 7.09 -0.91
CA ASP A 110 3.95 7.80 -2.13
C ASP A 110 2.98 8.95 -1.86
N ARG A 111 1.94 8.74 -1.03
CA ARG A 111 0.99 9.78 -0.64
C ARG A 111 0.38 9.52 0.74
N VAL A 112 0.22 10.58 1.52
CA VAL A 112 -0.54 10.61 2.77
C VAL A 112 -1.72 11.54 2.62
N ASP A 113 -2.92 11.05 2.93
CA ASP A 113 -4.13 11.86 2.97
C ASP A 113 -4.63 11.97 4.41
N LEU A 114 -5.09 13.17 4.81
CA LEU A 114 -5.66 13.45 6.12
C LEU A 114 -7.13 13.86 6.02
N LEU A 115 -7.89 13.47 7.04
CA LEU A 115 -9.21 14.00 7.37
C LEU A 115 -9.14 14.66 8.74
N ASP A 116 -9.43 15.94 8.82
CA ASP A 116 -9.48 16.66 10.10
C ASP A 116 -10.72 16.26 10.92
N ALA A 117 -10.50 15.77 12.13
CA ALA A 117 -11.57 15.44 13.09
C ALA A 117 -11.47 16.30 14.38
N GLY A 118 -11.02 17.55 14.24
CA GLY A 118 -10.87 18.50 15.35
C GLY A 118 -9.61 18.23 16.18
N ASN A 119 -9.73 17.52 17.30
CA ASN A 119 -8.60 17.25 18.20
C ASN A 119 -7.65 16.17 17.70
N ALA A 120 -8.01 15.43 16.66
CA ALA A 120 -7.22 14.40 16.01
C ALA A 120 -7.42 14.48 14.50
N ALA A 121 -6.61 13.75 13.73
CA ALA A 121 -6.85 13.57 12.29
C ALA A 121 -6.83 12.08 11.96
N TYR A 122 -7.78 11.64 11.13
CA TYR A 122 -7.68 10.35 10.47
C TYR A 122 -6.72 10.46 9.30
N TYR A 123 -5.95 9.41 9.06
CA TYR A 123 -5.04 9.38 7.92
C TYR A 123 -5.07 8.05 7.19
N ARG A 124 -4.85 8.11 5.89
CA ARG A 124 -4.65 6.93 5.05
C ARG A 124 -3.33 7.05 4.28
N VAL A 125 -2.69 5.92 4.08
CA VAL A 125 -1.46 5.78 3.30
C VAL A 125 -1.80 5.20 1.96
N ILE A 126 -1.32 5.83 0.90
CA ILE A 126 -1.56 5.44 -0.49
C ILE A 126 -0.25 5.04 -1.13
N ASP A 127 -0.29 3.96 -1.89
CA ASP A 127 0.84 3.46 -2.67
C ASP A 127 0.39 3.17 -4.11
N TYR A 128 1.13 3.69 -5.09
CA TYR A 128 0.83 3.55 -6.51
C TYR A 128 1.53 2.33 -7.11
N LYS A 129 0.78 1.34 -7.55
CA LYS A 129 1.33 0.06 -8.05
C LYS A 129 1.14 -0.11 -9.55
N THR A 130 2.25 -0.34 -10.25
CA THR A 130 2.25 -0.65 -11.70
C THR A 130 1.85 -2.10 -12.00
N GLY A 131 1.88 -2.99 -11.00
CA GLY A 131 1.45 -4.38 -11.07
C GLY A 131 0.18 -4.65 -10.28
N ARG A 132 -0.36 -5.86 -10.42
CA ARG A 132 -1.45 -6.34 -9.57
C ARG A 132 -0.93 -6.53 -8.16
N LYS A 133 -1.42 -5.73 -7.24
CA LYS A 133 -1.16 -5.87 -5.80
C LYS A 133 -2.50 -6.06 -5.10
N GLU A 134 -2.55 -7.02 -4.21
CA GLU A 134 -3.68 -7.25 -3.32
C GLU A 134 -3.22 -7.11 -1.87
N PHE A 135 -4.15 -6.86 -0.97
CA PHE A 135 -3.90 -6.95 0.45
C PHE A 135 -3.94 -8.44 0.81
N ASP A 136 -2.77 -9.05 0.92
CA ASP A 136 -2.64 -10.50 1.07
C ASP A 136 -2.40 -10.86 2.55
N TYR A 137 -3.45 -11.26 3.22
CA TYR A 137 -3.43 -11.67 4.62
C TYR A 137 -2.43 -12.81 4.91
N ALA A 138 -2.32 -13.76 3.98
CA ALA A 138 -1.40 -14.86 4.14
C ALA A 138 0.06 -14.42 4.10
N SER A 139 0.39 -13.48 3.22
CA SER A 139 1.72 -12.88 3.14
C SER A 139 2.09 -12.13 4.41
N ILE A 140 1.15 -11.35 4.95
CA ILE A 140 1.36 -10.56 6.15
C ILE A 140 1.68 -11.48 7.34
N LEU A 141 0.98 -12.61 7.49
CA LEU A 141 1.28 -13.61 8.53
C LEU A 141 2.70 -14.18 8.43
N GLU A 142 3.24 -14.25 7.22
CA GLU A 142 4.60 -14.76 6.98
C GLU A 142 5.66 -13.65 6.91
N GLY A 143 5.29 -12.43 7.28
CA GLY A 143 6.20 -11.29 7.32
C GLY A 143 6.49 -10.64 5.97
N GLU A 144 5.73 -10.99 4.90
CA GLU A 144 5.85 -10.34 3.60
C GLU A 144 4.79 -9.27 3.39
N GLY A 145 5.11 -8.25 2.57
CA GLY A 145 4.16 -7.19 2.22
C GLY A 145 3.86 -6.20 3.34
N LEU A 146 4.69 -6.14 4.38
CA LEU A 146 4.50 -5.29 5.56
C LEU A 146 4.73 -3.79 5.30
N GLN A 147 5.34 -3.41 4.18
CA GLN A 147 5.81 -2.04 3.89
C GLN A 147 4.76 -0.96 4.22
N MET A 148 3.54 -1.12 3.71
CA MET A 148 2.47 -0.13 3.91
C MET A 148 1.99 -0.06 5.37
N LEU A 149 1.98 -1.20 6.06
CA LEU A 149 1.64 -1.27 7.48
C LEU A 149 2.74 -0.63 8.35
N ILE A 150 4.01 -0.87 8.02
CA ILE A 150 5.15 -0.22 8.69
C ILE A 150 5.00 1.30 8.59
N TYR A 151 4.74 1.83 7.40
CA TYR A 151 4.57 3.27 7.21
C TYR A 151 3.30 3.81 7.89
N LEU A 152 2.20 3.06 7.87
CA LEU A 152 0.99 3.42 8.57
C LEU A 152 1.29 3.62 10.06
N PHE A 153 1.89 2.64 10.72
CA PHE A 153 2.15 2.71 12.15
C PHE A 153 3.30 3.67 12.52
N ALA A 154 4.29 3.82 11.64
CA ALA A 154 5.31 4.85 11.79
C ALA A 154 4.72 6.27 11.78
N LEU A 155 3.75 6.54 10.90
CA LEU A 155 3.02 7.81 10.89
C LEU A 155 2.23 8.03 12.18
N ARG A 156 1.61 7.00 12.73
CA ARG A 156 0.96 7.10 14.04
C ARG A 156 1.95 7.52 15.13
N LYS A 157 3.16 6.98 15.11
CA LYS A 157 4.22 7.25 16.10
C LYS A 157 4.87 8.63 15.93
N TYR A 158 5.20 9.02 14.70
CA TYR A 158 6.02 10.20 14.41
C TYR A 158 5.23 11.36 13.79
N GLY A 159 4.06 11.11 13.23
CA GLY A 159 3.33 12.10 12.42
C GLY A 159 2.72 13.24 13.22
N ALA A 160 2.44 13.07 14.52
CA ALA A 160 1.82 14.11 15.34
C ALA A 160 2.63 15.42 15.36
N GLN A 161 3.97 15.35 15.37
CA GLN A 161 4.84 16.51 15.32
C GLN A 161 4.75 17.25 13.97
N ARG A 162 4.59 16.50 12.88
CA ARG A 162 4.50 17.07 11.53
C ARG A 162 3.15 17.72 11.26
N TYR A 163 2.06 17.08 11.68
CA TYR A 163 0.70 17.51 11.35
C TYR A 163 0.00 18.26 12.49
N GLY A 164 0.67 18.44 13.63
CA GLY A 164 0.19 19.26 14.74
C GLY A 164 -0.93 18.66 15.58
N LYS A 165 -1.29 17.39 15.36
CA LYS A 165 -2.34 16.68 16.10
C LYS A 165 -2.13 15.16 16.09
N PRO A 166 -2.73 14.44 17.08
CA PRO A 166 -2.71 12.97 17.09
C PRO A 166 -3.31 12.37 15.82
N LEU A 167 -2.72 11.29 15.34
CA LEU A 167 -3.13 10.61 14.13
C LEU A 167 -3.82 9.28 14.42
N ILE A 168 -4.95 9.05 13.77
CA ILE A 168 -5.74 7.82 13.85
C ILE A 168 -5.69 7.12 12.49
N PRO A 169 -5.19 5.86 12.41
CA PRO A 169 -5.11 5.14 11.15
C PRO A 169 -6.50 4.85 10.59
N ALA A 170 -6.74 5.28 9.37
CA ALA A 170 -7.97 5.03 8.63
C ALA A 170 -7.77 3.96 7.55
N GLY A 171 -6.52 3.69 7.11
CA GLY A 171 -6.24 2.60 6.22
C GLY A 171 -5.00 2.74 5.36
N VAL A 172 -4.76 1.68 4.60
CA VAL A 172 -3.77 1.60 3.53
C VAL A 172 -4.47 1.24 2.23
N LEU A 173 -4.14 1.92 1.13
CA LEU A 173 -4.75 1.68 -0.17
C LEU A 173 -3.69 1.57 -1.27
N TYR A 174 -3.79 0.53 -2.07
CA TYR A 174 -3.03 0.34 -3.30
C TYR A 174 -3.85 0.90 -4.47
N VAL A 175 -3.30 1.90 -5.12
CA VAL A 175 -3.90 2.51 -6.31
C VAL A 175 -3.24 1.92 -7.55
N PRO A 176 -3.97 1.25 -8.45
CA PRO A 176 -3.40 0.76 -9.70
C PRO A 176 -2.97 1.95 -10.56
N SER A 177 -1.67 1.98 -10.89
CA SER A 177 -1.06 3.02 -11.74
C SER A 177 -0.83 2.55 -13.18
N ARG A 178 -1.51 1.49 -13.60
CA ARG A 178 -1.51 0.98 -14.96
C ARG A 178 -2.88 0.44 -15.33
N SER A 179 -3.34 0.76 -16.53
CA SER A 179 -4.52 0.14 -17.12
C SER A 179 -4.15 -1.22 -17.69
N ASP A 180 -4.69 -2.29 -17.11
CA ASP A 180 -4.61 -3.62 -17.71
C ASP A 180 -5.45 -3.65 -18.98
N MET A 181 -4.91 -4.24 -20.06
CA MET A 181 -5.70 -4.56 -21.24
C MET A 181 -6.78 -5.59 -20.86
N GLU A 182 -8.01 -5.29 -21.18
CA GLU A 182 -9.14 -6.19 -20.95
C GLU A 182 -9.24 -7.19 -22.10
N ARG A 183 -9.34 -8.46 -21.76
CA ARG A 183 -9.90 -9.45 -22.68
C ARG A 183 -11.41 -9.37 -22.52
N VAL A 184 -12.05 -8.87 -23.54
CA VAL A 184 -13.51 -8.80 -23.65
C VAL A 184 -13.92 -9.96 -24.54
N ASP A 185 -14.83 -10.78 -24.08
CA ASP A 185 -15.37 -11.86 -24.91
C ASP A 185 -16.27 -11.29 -26.01
N PRO A 186 -16.23 -11.86 -27.22
CA PRO A 186 -17.13 -11.43 -28.29
C PRO A 186 -18.59 -11.64 -27.86
N GLY A 187 -19.31 -10.54 -27.62
CA GLY A 187 -20.72 -10.56 -27.21
C GLY A 187 -21.02 -9.94 -25.87
N GLU A 188 -20.00 -9.51 -25.11
CA GLU A 188 -20.24 -8.70 -23.90
C GLU A 188 -20.87 -7.36 -24.24
N SER A 189 -21.86 -6.94 -23.45
CA SER A 189 -22.51 -5.64 -23.64
C SER A 189 -21.60 -4.48 -23.23
N PRO A 190 -21.82 -3.27 -23.76
CA PRO A 190 -21.10 -2.08 -23.30
C PRO A 190 -21.22 -1.85 -21.79
N GLU A 191 -22.37 -2.20 -21.19
CA GLU A 191 -22.64 -2.11 -19.75
C GLU A 191 -21.79 -3.09 -18.96
N ASP A 192 -21.63 -4.34 -19.42
CA ASP A 192 -20.78 -5.36 -18.78
C ASP A 192 -19.31 -4.93 -18.82
N ILE A 193 -18.85 -4.40 -19.95
CA ILE A 193 -17.50 -3.87 -20.11
C ILE A 193 -17.26 -2.71 -19.14
N GLN A 194 -18.25 -1.81 -19.01
CA GLN A 194 -18.15 -0.69 -18.08
C GLN A 194 -18.10 -1.18 -16.62
N ALA A 195 -18.93 -2.15 -16.26
CA ALA A 195 -18.92 -2.76 -14.92
C ALA A 195 -17.58 -3.44 -14.60
N LEU A 196 -16.97 -4.14 -15.57
CA LEU A 196 -15.64 -4.73 -15.42
C LEU A 196 -14.56 -3.65 -15.20
N ARG A 197 -14.60 -2.56 -15.96
CA ARG A 197 -13.68 -1.42 -15.80
C ARG A 197 -13.83 -0.79 -14.42
N GLN A 198 -15.07 -0.57 -13.98
CA GLN A 198 -15.38 -0.04 -12.65
C GLN A 198 -14.78 -0.92 -11.55
N LYS A 199 -15.01 -2.24 -11.64
CA LYS A 199 -14.46 -3.20 -10.68
C LYS A 199 -12.91 -3.15 -10.59
N LYS A 200 -12.23 -2.89 -11.71
CA LYS A 200 -10.77 -2.74 -11.75
C LYS A 200 -10.25 -1.44 -11.16
N LYS A 201 -11.07 -0.40 -11.12
CA LYS A 201 -10.73 0.88 -10.49
C LYS A 201 -10.72 0.79 -8.97
N ARG A 202 -11.42 -0.21 -8.41
CA ARG A 202 -11.49 -0.41 -6.97
C ARG A 202 -10.08 -0.61 -6.39
N ARG A 203 -9.75 0.22 -5.42
CA ARG A 203 -8.49 0.15 -4.69
C ARG A 203 -8.43 -1.18 -3.92
N LYS A 204 -7.24 -1.66 -3.67
CA LYS A 204 -6.99 -2.79 -2.79
C LYS A 204 -6.37 -2.26 -1.50
N GLY A 205 -6.56 -2.95 -0.39
CA GLY A 205 -6.00 -2.46 0.86
C GLY A 205 -6.85 -2.85 2.05
N LEU A 206 -6.62 -2.22 3.20
CA LEU A 206 -7.36 -2.41 4.44
C LEU A 206 -7.81 -1.04 4.94
N VAL A 207 -9.11 -0.88 5.25
CA VAL A 207 -9.68 0.38 5.72
C VAL A 207 -10.41 0.21 7.05
N LEU A 208 -10.53 1.30 7.79
CA LEU A 208 -11.19 1.32 9.10
C LEU A 208 -12.69 1.06 8.94
N ALA A 209 -13.21 0.13 9.72
CA ALA A 209 -14.63 -0.19 9.82
C ALA A 209 -15.36 0.84 10.70
N ASP A 210 -15.49 2.07 10.17
CA ASP A 210 -16.19 3.19 10.80
C ASP A 210 -16.97 3.91 9.70
N ASP A 211 -18.29 3.87 9.79
CA ASP A 211 -19.19 4.38 8.72
C ASP A 211 -18.94 5.86 8.42
N ALA A 212 -18.69 6.69 9.44
CA ALA A 212 -18.44 8.10 9.23
C ALA A 212 -17.09 8.34 8.51
N VAL A 213 -16.08 7.54 8.84
CA VAL A 213 -14.77 7.63 8.18
C VAL A 213 -14.85 7.10 6.74
N LEU A 214 -15.59 6.03 6.49
CA LEU A 214 -15.80 5.50 5.14
C LEU A 214 -16.57 6.48 4.26
N GLN A 215 -17.62 7.12 4.78
CA GLN A 215 -18.35 8.17 4.07
C GLN A 215 -17.47 9.40 3.78
N ALA A 216 -16.57 9.76 4.68
CA ALA A 216 -15.60 10.83 4.43
C ALA A 216 -14.50 10.40 3.43
N MET A 217 -14.17 9.11 3.35
CA MET A 217 -13.25 8.59 2.33
C MET A 217 -13.82 8.64 0.93
N GLU A 218 -15.11 8.35 0.80
CA GLU A 218 -15.83 8.37 -0.47
C GLU A 218 -17.32 8.61 -0.21
N HIS A 219 -17.82 9.76 -0.70
CA HIS A 219 -19.23 10.12 -0.53
C HIS A 219 -20.14 9.24 -1.37
N GLY A 220 -21.29 8.90 -0.84
CA GLY A 220 -22.36 8.16 -1.53
C GLY A 220 -22.62 6.79 -0.94
N ASP A 221 -23.74 6.18 -1.37
CA ASP A 221 -24.24 4.93 -0.82
C ASP A 221 -23.54 3.67 -1.38
N SER A 222 -22.79 3.82 -2.46
CA SER A 222 -22.11 2.71 -3.15
C SER A 222 -20.69 3.08 -3.52
N PRO A 223 -19.70 2.70 -2.69
CA PRO A 223 -18.29 3.02 -2.94
C PRO A 223 -17.80 2.45 -4.27
N GLU A 224 -17.19 3.31 -5.08
CA GLU A 224 -16.58 2.96 -6.37
C GLU A 224 -15.11 2.55 -6.18
N TYR A 225 -14.39 3.29 -5.34
CA TYR A 225 -12.94 3.17 -5.16
C TYR A 225 -12.53 2.35 -3.94
N LEU A 226 -13.30 2.40 -2.86
CA LEU A 226 -12.92 1.70 -1.63
C LEU A 226 -12.97 0.17 -1.77
N PRO A 227 -12.13 -0.59 -1.03
CA PRO A 227 -12.12 -2.06 -1.03
C PRO A 227 -13.30 -2.66 -0.24
N VAL A 228 -14.45 -2.01 -0.29
CA VAL A 228 -15.66 -2.39 0.44
C VAL A 228 -16.86 -2.50 -0.49
N GLN A 229 -17.86 -3.25 -0.08
CA GLN A 229 -19.12 -3.43 -0.80
C GLN A 229 -20.29 -3.31 0.17
N VAL A 230 -21.32 -2.62 -0.25
CA VAL A 230 -22.59 -2.57 0.46
C VAL A 230 -23.41 -3.79 0.08
N LYS A 231 -23.75 -4.65 1.03
CA LYS A 231 -24.65 -5.79 0.88
C LYS A 231 -25.87 -5.60 1.77
N LYS A 232 -26.91 -6.41 1.56
CA LYS A 232 -28.10 -6.42 2.42
C LYS A 232 -27.78 -6.69 3.89
N SER A 233 -26.68 -7.40 4.16
CA SER A 233 -26.16 -7.72 5.50
C SER A 233 -25.26 -6.65 6.11
N GLY A 234 -25.04 -5.52 5.43
CA GLY A 234 -24.12 -4.45 5.84
C GLY A 234 -22.89 -4.36 4.95
N LEU A 235 -21.91 -3.59 5.41
CA LEU A 235 -20.61 -3.41 4.72
C LEU A 235 -19.78 -4.69 4.80
N THR A 236 -19.15 -5.05 3.69
CA THR A 236 -18.25 -6.19 3.56
C THR A 236 -17.04 -5.80 2.73
N GLY A 237 -15.90 -6.45 2.94
CA GLY A 237 -14.65 -6.17 2.22
C GLY A 237 -13.45 -6.24 3.15
N ASP A 238 -12.37 -5.58 2.76
CA ASP A 238 -11.14 -5.50 3.54
C ASP A 238 -11.26 -4.40 4.61
N LEU A 239 -11.93 -4.75 5.70
CA LEU A 239 -12.26 -3.88 6.83
C LEU A 239 -11.56 -4.35 8.09
N ALA A 240 -11.12 -3.40 8.93
CA ALA A 240 -10.59 -3.67 10.26
C ALA A 240 -11.15 -2.68 11.28
N THR A 241 -11.49 -3.16 12.48
CA THR A 241 -11.87 -2.30 13.59
C THR A 241 -10.65 -1.55 14.15
N ARG A 242 -10.87 -0.59 15.03
CA ARG A 242 -9.76 0.11 15.73
C ARG A 242 -8.92 -0.84 16.56
N GLU A 243 -9.55 -1.81 17.20
CA GLU A 243 -8.90 -2.87 17.98
C GLU A 243 -8.04 -3.76 17.08
N GLN A 244 -8.56 -4.14 15.92
CA GLN A 244 -7.83 -4.91 14.92
C GLN A 244 -6.63 -4.14 14.35
N PHE A 245 -6.75 -2.83 14.11
CA PHE A 245 -5.59 -2.01 13.75
C PHE A 245 -4.54 -1.96 14.87
N ALA A 246 -4.95 -1.89 16.13
CA ALA A 246 -4.03 -1.95 17.26
C ALA A 246 -3.37 -3.34 17.43
N GLN A 247 -4.10 -4.43 17.15
CA GLN A 247 -3.54 -5.79 17.11
C GLN A 247 -2.53 -5.92 15.95
N MET A 248 -2.87 -5.40 14.76
CA MET A 248 -1.98 -5.40 13.60
C MET A 248 -0.68 -4.64 13.87
N GLU A 249 -0.75 -3.49 14.53
CA GLU A 249 0.43 -2.70 14.90
C GLU A 249 1.38 -3.50 15.80
N ARG A 250 0.85 -4.16 16.83
CA ARG A 250 1.64 -5.03 17.72
C ARG A 250 2.24 -6.22 16.98
N PHE A 251 1.44 -6.86 16.12
CA PHE A 251 1.89 -7.99 15.31
C PHE A 251 3.02 -7.61 14.35
N VAL A 252 2.89 -6.46 13.66
CA VAL A 252 3.94 -5.95 12.77
C VAL A 252 5.21 -5.61 13.57
N ALA A 253 5.08 -4.94 14.71
CA ALA A 253 6.22 -4.62 15.57
C ALA A 253 6.97 -5.87 16.01
N GLN A 254 6.25 -6.88 16.54
CA GLN A 254 6.83 -8.16 16.94
C GLN A 254 7.51 -8.88 15.76
N SER A 255 6.87 -8.95 14.61
CA SER A 255 7.47 -9.55 13.40
C SER A 255 8.78 -8.87 12.99
N LEU A 256 8.85 -7.54 13.09
CA LEU A 256 10.05 -6.78 12.78
C LEU A 256 11.17 -7.00 13.81
N GLU A 257 10.82 -7.12 15.10
CA GLU A 257 11.77 -7.46 16.18
C GLU A 257 12.36 -8.85 15.93
N GLU A 258 11.53 -9.86 15.68
CA GLU A 258 11.97 -11.22 15.34
C GLU A 258 12.88 -11.26 14.11
N MET A 259 12.53 -10.53 13.04
CA MET A 259 13.37 -10.41 11.84
C MET A 259 14.71 -9.71 12.13
N THR A 260 14.70 -8.67 12.95
CA THR A 260 15.91 -7.94 13.35
C THR A 260 16.86 -8.86 14.12
N ASP A 261 16.33 -9.60 15.09
CA ASP A 261 17.11 -10.54 15.89
C ASP A 261 17.65 -11.71 15.06
N ALA A 262 16.85 -12.24 14.13
CA ALA A 262 17.29 -13.28 13.21
C ALA A 262 18.44 -12.81 12.31
N MET A 263 18.33 -11.60 11.73
CA MET A 263 19.39 -11.00 10.92
C MET A 263 20.68 -10.80 11.72
N LEU A 264 20.58 -10.22 12.92
CA LEU A 264 21.74 -9.94 13.78
C LEU A 264 22.36 -11.22 14.37
N SER A 265 21.59 -12.30 14.44
CA SER A 265 22.09 -13.63 14.82
C SER A 265 22.71 -14.41 13.65
N GLY A 266 22.76 -13.83 12.45
CA GLY A 266 23.33 -14.48 11.27
C GLY A 266 22.49 -15.63 10.70
N VAL A 267 21.16 -15.61 10.88
CA VAL A 267 20.27 -16.60 10.28
C VAL A 267 20.20 -16.36 8.77
N VAL A 268 20.80 -17.28 8.00
CA VAL A 268 20.89 -17.25 6.52
C VAL A 268 20.35 -18.51 5.86
N ALA A 269 19.62 -19.34 6.63
CA ALA A 269 19.03 -20.57 6.09
C ALA A 269 18.09 -20.26 4.91
N PRO A 270 18.23 -20.94 3.77
CA PRO A 270 17.35 -20.77 2.63
C PRO A 270 16.00 -21.44 2.90
N ASP A 271 15.04 -20.67 3.36
CA ASP A 271 13.69 -21.12 3.68
C ASP A 271 12.64 -20.28 2.92
N PRO A 272 12.56 -20.44 1.59
CA PRO A 272 11.74 -19.59 0.75
C PRO A 272 10.24 -19.85 0.92
N LEU A 273 9.47 -18.77 0.85
CA LEU A 273 8.03 -18.80 0.81
C LEU A 273 7.54 -19.09 -0.62
N ILE A 274 6.73 -20.13 -0.76
CA ILE A 274 6.20 -20.61 -2.04
C ILE A 274 4.69 -20.44 -2.08
N ARG A 275 4.20 -19.70 -3.08
CA ARG A 275 2.76 -19.43 -3.29
C ARG A 275 2.12 -20.27 -4.39
N GLY A 276 2.95 -20.98 -5.14
CA GLY A 276 2.53 -21.79 -6.27
C GLY A 276 3.73 -22.20 -7.11
N PRO A 277 3.53 -22.94 -8.20
CA PRO A 277 4.61 -23.51 -8.98
C PRO A 277 5.63 -22.50 -9.51
N MET A 278 5.20 -21.27 -9.74
CA MET A 278 6.00 -20.18 -10.32
C MET A 278 6.04 -18.90 -9.47
N ALA A 279 5.58 -18.96 -8.22
CA ALA A 279 5.44 -17.77 -7.36
C ALA A 279 6.27 -17.91 -6.08
N SER A 280 7.53 -17.51 -6.17
CA SER A 280 8.50 -17.52 -5.07
C SER A 280 9.41 -16.30 -5.18
N SER A 281 9.84 -15.76 -4.05
CA SER A 281 10.86 -14.70 -3.97
C SER A 281 12.17 -15.09 -4.64
N CYS A 282 12.43 -16.39 -4.78
CA CYS A 282 13.64 -16.92 -5.43
C CYS A 282 13.79 -16.48 -6.89
N GLN A 283 12.69 -16.17 -7.58
CA GLN A 283 12.73 -15.69 -8.98
C GLN A 283 13.47 -14.36 -9.15
N TYR A 284 13.55 -13.56 -8.07
CA TYR A 284 14.16 -12.23 -8.07
C TYR A 284 15.37 -12.17 -7.12
N CYS A 285 15.88 -13.33 -6.69
CA CYS A 285 16.97 -13.40 -5.73
C CYS A 285 18.32 -13.37 -6.45
N ASP A 286 19.15 -12.40 -6.14
CA ASP A 286 20.51 -12.25 -6.71
C ASP A 286 21.43 -13.42 -6.32
N TYR A 287 21.10 -14.14 -5.24
CA TYR A 287 21.86 -15.27 -4.72
C TYR A 287 21.39 -16.64 -5.23
N GLN A 288 20.44 -16.70 -6.17
CA GLN A 288 19.86 -17.95 -6.66
C GLN A 288 20.94 -18.93 -7.16
N SER A 289 21.93 -18.45 -7.92
CA SER A 289 23.02 -19.26 -8.45
C SER A 289 23.96 -19.82 -7.38
N ALA A 290 24.12 -19.11 -6.25
CA ALA A 290 24.95 -19.56 -5.13
C ALA A 290 24.18 -20.46 -4.17
N CYS A 291 22.88 -20.25 -4.06
CA CYS A 291 22.00 -20.99 -3.14
C CYS A 291 21.71 -22.42 -3.61
N HIS A 292 21.71 -22.67 -4.95
CA HIS A 292 21.43 -23.98 -5.56
C HIS A 292 20.15 -24.63 -5.03
N GLN A 293 19.11 -23.85 -4.76
CA GLN A 293 17.86 -24.35 -4.14
C GLN A 293 17.14 -25.42 -4.96
N ASP A 294 17.41 -25.49 -6.26
CA ASP A 294 16.91 -26.49 -7.21
C ASP A 294 17.63 -27.84 -7.08
N LEU A 295 18.86 -27.84 -6.58
CA LEU A 295 19.72 -29.04 -6.45
C LEU A 295 19.76 -29.59 -5.01
N CYS A 296 19.38 -28.77 -4.00
CA CYS A 296 19.45 -29.13 -2.60
C CYS A 296 18.08 -29.42 -2.02
N ALA A 297 18.00 -30.32 -1.03
CA ALA A 297 16.80 -30.53 -0.21
C ALA A 297 16.61 -29.35 0.74
N ILE A 298 16.03 -28.25 0.22
CA ILE A 298 15.74 -27.05 0.99
C ILE A 298 14.35 -27.14 1.56
N HIS A 299 14.20 -26.72 2.81
CA HIS A 299 12.89 -26.55 3.42
C HIS A 299 12.15 -25.43 2.67
N LYS A 300 10.96 -25.74 2.15
CA LYS A 300 10.10 -24.78 1.45
C LYS A 300 8.83 -24.57 2.25
N ARG A 301 8.52 -23.33 2.57
CA ARG A 301 7.28 -22.95 3.25
C ARG A 301 6.20 -22.70 2.21
N TYR A 302 5.14 -23.50 2.22
CA TYR A 302 4.01 -23.33 1.31
C TYR A 302 2.92 -22.51 1.97
N ILE A 303 2.49 -21.46 1.28
CA ILE A 303 1.46 -20.56 1.75
C ILE A 303 0.16 -20.80 0.97
N ALA A 304 -0.94 -20.93 1.70
CA ALA A 304 -2.29 -20.98 1.16
C ALA A 304 -3.01 -19.67 1.47
N ALA A 305 -4.01 -19.32 0.63
CA ALA A 305 -4.85 -18.16 0.88
C ALA A 305 -5.53 -18.23 2.25
N VAL A 306 -5.53 -17.13 2.96
CA VAL A 306 -6.11 -17.00 4.30
C VAL A 306 -7.29 -16.04 4.24
N LYS A 307 -8.43 -16.45 4.78
CA LYS A 307 -9.60 -15.58 4.92
C LYS A 307 -9.39 -14.56 6.04
N PRO A 308 -10.02 -13.36 5.97
CA PRO A 308 -9.88 -12.34 6.99
C PRO A 308 -10.14 -12.81 8.41
N GLU A 309 -11.21 -13.61 8.62
CA GLU A 309 -11.58 -14.10 9.96
C GLU A 309 -10.47 -14.97 10.57
N ARG A 310 -9.91 -15.88 9.77
CA ARG A 310 -8.81 -16.75 10.20
C ARG A 310 -7.52 -15.96 10.43
N PHE A 311 -7.29 -14.92 9.62
CA PHE A 311 -6.15 -14.04 9.78
C PHE A 311 -6.17 -13.39 11.17
N TRP A 312 -7.29 -12.78 11.58
CA TRP A 312 -7.39 -12.11 12.88
C TRP A 312 -7.24 -13.08 14.05
N GLN A 313 -7.81 -14.28 13.95
CA GLN A 313 -7.61 -15.34 14.95
C GLN A 313 -6.13 -15.73 15.08
N GLU A 314 -5.42 -15.83 13.98
CA GLU A 314 -4.00 -16.19 13.99
C GLU A 314 -3.12 -15.05 14.52
N VAL A 315 -3.44 -13.80 14.21
CA VAL A 315 -2.77 -12.61 14.78
C VAL A 315 -2.93 -12.61 16.30
N GLU A 316 -4.16 -12.78 16.81
CA GLU A 316 -4.44 -12.84 18.25
C GLU A 316 -3.65 -13.97 18.90
N ARG A 317 -3.70 -15.18 18.35
CA ARG A 317 -2.97 -16.35 18.86
C ARG A 317 -1.46 -16.10 18.97
N ARG A 318 -0.85 -15.49 17.93
CA ARG A 318 0.60 -15.21 17.93
C ARG A 318 0.97 -14.15 18.97
N LEU A 319 0.15 -13.14 19.16
CA LEU A 319 0.36 -12.12 20.18
C LEU A 319 0.24 -12.69 21.59
N ASP A 320 -0.71 -13.59 21.86
CA ASP A 320 -0.89 -14.22 23.16
C ASP A 320 0.29 -15.15 23.52
N HIS A 321 0.81 -15.89 22.53
CA HIS A 321 1.98 -16.75 22.75
C HIS A 321 3.23 -15.94 23.11
N ALA A 322 3.41 -14.76 22.57
CA ALA A 322 4.55 -13.91 22.91
C ALA A 322 4.51 -13.42 24.36
N VAL A 323 3.32 -13.08 24.87
CA VAL A 323 3.16 -12.66 26.27
C VAL A 323 3.53 -13.78 27.25
N HIS A 324 3.22 -15.04 26.94
CA HIS A 324 3.51 -16.18 27.81
C HIS A 324 4.97 -16.66 27.74
N THR A 325 5.72 -16.33 26.69
CA THR A 325 7.14 -16.68 26.61
C THR A 325 8.04 -15.68 27.34
N ASP A 326 7.58 -14.45 27.57
CA ASP A 326 8.29 -13.45 28.38
C ASP A 326 8.12 -13.65 29.90
N GLU A 327 7.07 -14.38 30.33
CA GLU A 327 6.94 -14.85 31.68
C GLU A 327 7.75 -16.16 31.85
N GLY A 328 9.08 -16.01 31.97
CA GLY A 328 10.00 -17.11 32.27
C GLY A 328 9.52 -17.91 33.50
N PRO A 329 9.91 -19.21 33.62
CA PRO A 329 9.40 -20.07 34.71
C PRO A 329 9.74 -19.41 36.05
N THR A 330 8.73 -18.89 36.74
CA THR A 330 8.85 -18.50 38.13
C THR A 330 9.34 -19.74 38.91
N GLY A 331 10.62 -19.71 39.26
CA GLY A 331 11.25 -20.78 39.98
C GLY A 331 10.51 -21.07 41.27
N SER A 332 9.92 -22.22 41.32
CA SER A 332 9.60 -22.88 42.57
C SER A 332 10.80 -23.72 42.98
N ARG A 333 11.39 -23.33 44.08
CA ARG A 333 12.33 -24.13 44.85
C ARG A 333 11.67 -25.39 45.37
#